data_1dd5e434326b379b0a48094d57334c33
#
_entry.id   1dd5e434326b379b0a48094d57334c33
#
_cell.length_a   1.000
_cell.length_b   1.000
_cell.length_c   1.000
_cell.angle_alpha   90.00
_cell.angle_beta   90.00
_cell.angle_gamma   90.00
#
_symmetry.space_group_name_H-M   'P 1'
#
loop_
_entity.id
_entity.type
_entity.pdbx_description
1 polymer ?
#
loop_
_entity_poly.entity_id
_entity_poly.type
_entity_poly.pdbx_seq_one_letter_code
_entity_poly.pdbx_strand_id
1 'polypeptide(L)'
;MRTIKDTTFNGNNSHVMFNIAKARLSMPEAVPDTKAWFKSRELPNGLFVWQGHAHGTFMPESIGVAAIVTEFLMQSVGDIVRVFPCWPKEQDAKFSNLRAQGGFLVSANQKDGKVTKLEVTSTVGGTLRLLNPWTGKLVERATRSGQKLMFTGNEE
;
A
#
# COMPACT_ATOMS: atom_id res chain seq x y z
N MET A 1 10.12 -5.11 -15.79
CA MET A 1 8.78 -4.74 -16.30
C MET A 1 8.18 -5.72 -17.30
N ARG A 2 8.93 -6.31 -18.22
CA ARG A 2 8.42 -7.33 -19.16
C ARG A 2 7.71 -8.49 -18.44
N THR A 3 8.35 -9.09 -17.43
CA THR A 3 7.83 -10.27 -16.72
C THR A 3 6.41 -10.09 -16.16
N ILE A 4 6.06 -8.92 -15.63
CA ILE A 4 4.72 -8.67 -15.08
C ILE A 4 3.68 -8.54 -16.19
N LYS A 5 4.04 -7.94 -17.32
CA LYS A 5 3.13 -7.76 -18.48
C LYS A 5 2.91 -9.03 -19.28
N ASP A 6 3.94 -9.88 -19.33
CA ASP A 6 3.95 -11.08 -20.19
C ASP A 6 3.54 -12.35 -19.43
N THR A 7 3.30 -12.25 -18.12
CA THR A 7 2.95 -13.41 -17.30
C THR A 7 1.44 -13.53 -17.14
N THR A 8 0.88 -14.58 -17.70
CA THR A 8 -0.53 -14.96 -17.58
C THR A 8 -0.68 -16.01 -16.48
N PHE A 9 -0.58 -15.61 -15.22
CA PHE A 9 -0.93 -16.50 -14.11
C PHE A 9 -2.39 -16.28 -13.71
N ASN A 10 -3.12 -17.37 -13.57
CA ASN A 10 -4.55 -17.35 -13.26
C ASN A 10 -4.87 -17.82 -11.82
N GLY A 11 -3.89 -18.20 -11.02
CA GLY A 11 -4.08 -18.61 -9.63
C GLY A 11 -4.27 -17.42 -8.68
N ASN A 12 -5.07 -17.57 -7.64
CA ASN A 12 -5.35 -16.49 -6.70
C ASN A 12 -4.09 -15.97 -5.99
N ASN A 13 -3.21 -16.86 -5.54
CA ASN A 13 -1.92 -16.49 -4.94
C ASN A 13 -1.03 -15.69 -5.90
N SER A 14 -1.03 -16.04 -7.18
CA SER A 14 -0.32 -15.28 -8.20
C SER A 14 -0.87 -13.86 -8.33
N HIS A 15 -2.19 -13.68 -8.32
CA HIS A 15 -2.81 -12.36 -8.34
C HIS A 15 -2.40 -11.50 -7.15
N VAL A 16 -2.35 -12.07 -5.95
CA VAL A 16 -1.85 -11.36 -4.75
C VAL A 16 -0.43 -10.88 -4.97
N MET A 17 0.48 -11.78 -5.36
CA MET A 17 1.90 -11.45 -5.56
C MET A 17 2.10 -10.43 -6.67
N PHE A 18 1.43 -10.57 -7.80
CA PHE A 18 1.56 -9.64 -8.93
C PHE A 18 0.97 -8.27 -8.63
N ASN A 19 -0.14 -8.19 -7.93
CA ASN A 19 -0.72 -6.90 -7.56
C ASN A 19 0.13 -6.17 -6.51
N ILE A 20 0.76 -6.88 -5.59
CA ILE A 20 1.78 -6.30 -4.70
C ILE A 20 2.98 -5.79 -5.53
N ALA A 21 3.47 -6.58 -6.49
CA ALA A 21 4.58 -6.17 -7.35
C ALA A 21 4.23 -4.94 -8.20
N LYS A 22 3.04 -4.90 -8.80
CA LYS A 22 2.52 -3.73 -9.53
C LYS A 22 2.46 -2.50 -8.62
N ALA A 23 1.94 -2.65 -7.39
CA ALA A 23 1.87 -1.57 -6.41
C ALA A 23 3.27 -1.01 -6.09
N ARG A 24 4.25 -1.88 -5.86
CA ARG A 24 5.65 -1.49 -5.58
C ARG A 24 6.36 -0.83 -6.75
N LEU A 25 5.93 -1.14 -7.96
CA LEU A 25 6.40 -0.48 -9.19
C LEU A 25 5.60 0.78 -9.53
N SER A 26 4.67 1.19 -8.67
CA SER A 26 3.77 2.33 -8.87
C SER A 26 3.01 2.28 -10.20
N MET A 27 2.61 1.08 -10.61
CA MET A 27 1.83 0.87 -11.84
C MET A 27 0.39 1.32 -11.61
N PRO A 28 -0.16 2.22 -12.44
CA PRO A 28 -1.49 2.79 -12.20
C PRO A 28 -2.62 1.76 -12.31
N GLU A 29 -2.40 0.68 -13.06
CA GLU A 29 -3.36 -0.41 -13.21
C GLU A 29 -3.47 -1.32 -11.97
N ALA A 30 -2.58 -1.21 -10.99
CA ALA A 30 -2.56 -2.09 -9.82
C ALA A 30 -3.88 -2.07 -9.03
N VAL A 31 -4.46 -0.90 -8.83
CA VAL A 31 -5.73 -0.75 -8.09
C VAL A 31 -6.93 -1.24 -8.89
N PRO A 32 -7.17 -0.79 -10.16
CA PRO A 32 -8.29 -1.29 -10.93
C PRO A 32 -8.21 -2.80 -11.22
N ASP A 33 -7.03 -3.34 -11.49
CA ASP A 33 -6.85 -4.79 -11.71
C ASP A 33 -7.20 -5.60 -10.47
N THR A 34 -6.75 -5.15 -9.29
CA THR A 34 -7.10 -5.78 -8.02
C THR A 34 -8.60 -5.73 -7.77
N LYS A 35 -9.24 -4.60 -8.02
CA LYS A 35 -10.71 -4.46 -7.89
C LYS A 35 -11.47 -5.40 -8.83
N ALA A 36 -11.04 -5.49 -10.08
CA ALA A 36 -11.66 -6.36 -11.07
C ALA A 36 -11.53 -7.84 -10.68
N TRP A 37 -10.32 -8.23 -10.26
CA TRP A 37 -10.06 -9.58 -9.77
C TRP A 37 -10.91 -9.92 -8.54
N PHE A 38 -11.00 -9.03 -7.57
CA PHE A 38 -11.84 -9.16 -6.38
C PHE A 38 -13.29 -9.49 -6.75
N LYS A 39 -13.89 -8.61 -7.53
CA LYS A 39 -15.29 -8.78 -7.94
C LYS A 39 -15.57 -10.08 -8.69
N SER A 40 -14.56 -10.64 -9.36
CA SER A 40 -14.71 -11.88 -10.12
C SER A 40 -14.59 -13.14 -9.26
N ARG A 41 -14.12 -13.01 -8.03
CA ARG A 41 -13.74 -14.15 -7.17
C ARG A 41 -14.34 -14.13 -5.76
N GLU A 42 -14.84 -12.99 -5.33
CA GLU A 42 -15.40 -12.83 -3.99
C GLU A 42 -16.73 -13.58 -3.85
N LEU A 43 -16.83 -14.33 -2.77
CA LEU A 43 -18.05 -14.98 -2.33
C LEU A 43 -18.83 -14.08 -1.35
N PRO A 44 -20.15 -14.31 -1.14
CA PRO A 44 -20.95 -13.52 -0.20
C PRO A 44 -20.43 -13.50 1.24
N ASN A 45 -19.64 -14.50 1.62
CA ASN A 45 -19.01 -14.59 2.95
C ASN A 45 -17.64 -13.91 3.02
N GLY A 46 -17.20 -13.17 1.97
CA GLY A 46 -15.92 -12.48 1.92
C GLY A 46 -14.70 -13.39 1.63
N LEU A 47 -14.94 -14.68 1.35
CA LEU A 47 -13.88 -15.58 0.91
C LEU A 47 -13.80 -15.58 -0.62
N PHE A 48 -12.72 -16.18 -1.16
CA PHE A 48 -12.48 -16.21 -2.61
C PHE A 48 -12.66 -17.61 -3.19
N VAL A 49 -13.29 -17.68 -4.37
CA VAL A 49 -13.36 -18.91 -5.16
C VAL A 49 -12.00 -19.21 -5.77
N TRP A 50 -11.52 -20.44 -5.65
CA TRP A 50 -10.37 -20.87 -6.43
C TRP A 50 -10.74 -21.07 -7.89
N GLN A 51 -9.81 -20.73 -8.77
CA GLN A 51 -10.01 -20.87 -10.20
C GLN A 51 -10.39 -22.31 -10.60
N GLY A 52 -11.53 -22.43 -11.28
CA GLY A 52 -11.98 -23.70 -11.84
C GLY A 52 -12.74 -24.64 -10.89
N HIS A 53 -12.87 -24.27 -9.62
CA HIS A 53 -13.61 -25.08 -8.62
C HIS A 53 -14.67 -24.26 -7.92
N ALA A 54 -15.93 -24.58 -8.18
CA ALA A 54 -17.10 -23.91 -7.59
C ALA A 54 -17.21 -24.05 -6.04
N HIS A 55 -16.36 -24.85 -5.42
CA HIS A 55 -16.47 -25.23 -4.01
C HIS A 55 -15.19 -25.05 -3.18
N GLY A 56 -14.15 -24.44 -3.72
CA GLY A 56 -12.91 -24.23 -2.98
C GLY A 56 -12.81 -22.80 -2.44
N THR A 57 -12.86 -22.64 -1.10
CA THR A 57 -12.59 -21.36 -0.46
C THR A 57 -11.15 -21.36 0.06
N PHE A 58 -10.36 -20.33 -0.31
CA PHE A 58 -9.00 -20.18 0.14
C PHE A 58 -8.85 -18.94 1.01
N MET A 59 -8.56 -19.18 2.28
CA MET A 59 -8.34 -18.13 3.28
C MET A 59 -7.04 -17.32 3.04
N PRO A 60 -5.91 -17.93 2.64
CA PRO A 60 -4.67 -17.19 2.44
C PRO A 60 -4.79 -16.06 1.41
N GLU A 61 -5.54 -16.27 0.34
CA GLU A 61 -5.73 -15.27 -0.70
C GLU A 61 -6.59 -14.10 -0.21
N SER A 62 -7.61 -14.38 0.61
CA SER A 62 -8.44 -13.35 1.23
C SER A 62 -7.61 -12.47 2.18
N ILE A 63 -6.71 -13.06 2.96
CA ILE A 63 -5.75 -12.34 3.81
C ILE A 63 -4.75 -11.56 2.96
N GLY A 64 -4.27 -12.15 1.85
CA GLY A 64 -3.35 -11.52 0.92
C GLY A 64 -3.86 -10.21 0.35
N VAL A 65 -5.18 -10.08 0.20
CA VAL A 65 -5.78 -8.81 -0.22
C VAL A 65 -5.57 -7.69 0.77
N ALA A 66 -5.64 -7.94 2.06
CA ALA A 66 -5.33 -6.94 3.07
C ALA A 66 -3.89 -6.41 2.91
N ALA A 67 -2.95 -7.29 2.56
CA ALA A 67 -1.57 -6.89 2.25
C ALA A 67 -1.50 -6.02 0.98
N ILE A 68 -2.24 -6.37 -0.08
CA ILE A 68 -2.29 -5.55 -1.31
C ILE A 68 -2.82 -4.15 -1.00
N VAL A 69 -3.94 -4.04 -0.27
CA VAL A 69 -4.52 -2.74 0.10
C VAL A 69 -3.53 -1.92 0.93
N THR A 70 -2.81 -2.55 1.85
CA THR A 70 -1.77 -1.88 2.62
C THR A 70 -0.68 -1.32 1.70
N GLU A 71 -0.21 -2.07 0.71
CA GLU A 71 0.79 -1.61 -0.26
C GLU A 71 0.28 -0.45 -1.14
N PHE A 72 -1.03 -0.36 -1.40
CA PHE A 72 -1.62 0.78 -2.09
C PHE A 72 -1.62 2.05 -1.25
N LEU A 73 -1.84 1.92 0.05
CA LEU A 73 -1.95 3.03 0.97
C LEU A 73 -0.58 3.49 1.49
N MET A 74 0.30 2.55 1.82
CA MET A 74 1.60 2.84 2.38
C MET A 74 2.60 1.73 2.07
N GLN A 75 3.78 2.12 1.66
CA GLN A 75 4.92 1.23 1.47
C GLN A 75 6.05 1.61 2.41
N SER A 76 6.77 0.58 2.86
CA SER A 76 8.00 0.73 3.63
C SER A 76 9.02 -0.27 3.10
N VAL A 77 9.55 0.00 1.92
CA VAL A 77 10.49 -0.87 1.22
C VAL A 77 11.85 -0.19 1.13
N GLY A 78 12.92 -0.90 1.53
CA GLY A 78 14.27 -0.34 1.61
C GLY A 78 14.36 0.82 2.60
N ASP A 79 13.68 0.67 3.74
CA ASP A 79 13.58 1.66 4.82
C ASP A 79 12.99 3.02 4.41
N ILE A 80 12.42 3.13 3.21
CA ILE A 80 11.79 4.36 2.74
C ILE A 80 10.28 4.24 2.84
N VAL A 81 9.68 5.11 3.63
CA VAL A 81 8.21 5.25 3.75
C VAL A 81 7.67 6.04 2.56
N ARG A 82 6.64 5.50 1.91
CA ARG A 82 5.87 6.15 0.84
C ARG A 82 4.39 6.05 1.16
N VAL A 83 3.66 7.15 1.03
CA VAL A 83 2.21 7.19 1.23
C VAL A 83 1.51 7.34 -0.13
N PHE A 84 0.43 6.58 -0.33
CA PHE A 84 -0.38 6.57 -1.55
C PHE A 84 0.42 6.39 -2.86
N PRO A 85 1.40 5.45 -2.92
CA PRO A 85 2.34 5.37 -4.05
C PRO A 85 1.66 5.06 -5.39
N CYS A 86 0.52 4.39 -5.38
CA CYS A 86 -0.26 4.07 -6.57
C CYS A 86 -1.77 4.21 -6.36
N TRP A 87 -2.21 4.86 -5.27
CA TRP A 87 -3.62 5.10 -5.04
C TRP A 87 -4.18 6.07 -6.08
N PRO A 88 -5.36 5.81 -6.65
CA PRO A 88 -5.95 6.71 -7.65
C PRO A 88 -6.18 8.12 -7.07
N LYS A 89 -5.80 9.13 -7.84
CA LYS A 89 -5.93 10.53 -7.40
C LYS A 89 -7.40 10.97 -7.28
N GLU A 90 -8.28 10.32 -8.03
CA GLU A 90 -9.73 10.60 -8.05
C GLU A 90 -10.47 9.99 -6.86
N GLN A 91 -9.78 9.25 -6.02
CA GLN A 91 -10.35 8.57 -4.85
C GLN A 91 -9.74 9.09 -3.57
N ASP A 92 -10.58 9.60 -2.69
CA ASP A 92 -10.18 9.95 -1.35
C ASP A 92 -9.80 8.70 -0.56
N ALA A 93 -8.78 8.82 0.28
CA ALA A 93 -8.34 7.74 1.15
C ALA A 93 -7.75 8.27 2.45
N LYS A 94 -7.87 7.47 3.49
CA LYS A 94 -7.21 7.72 4.78
C LYS A 94 -6.81 6.42 5.43
N PHE A 95 -5.72 6.46 6.16
CA PHE A 95 -5.33 5.38 7.05
C PHE A 95 -4.69 5.92 8.31
N SER A 96 -4.68 5.12 9.35
CA SER A 96 -4.12 5.49 10.65
C SER A 96 -3.25 4.37 11.21
N ASN A 97 -2.09 4.73 11.72
CA ASN A 97 -1.18 3.86 12.45
C ASN A 97 -0.74 2.60 11.68
N LEU A 98 -0.61 2.67 10.34
CA LEU A 98 0.04 1.59 9.61
C LEU A 98 1.51 1.50 10.01
N ARG A 99 1.95 0.28 10.29
CA ARG A 99 3.32 0.03 10.75
C ARG A 99 4.28 -0.01 9.56
N ALA A 100 5.30 0.84 9.62
CA ALA A 100 6.43 0.85 8.72
C ALA A 100 7.68 0.24 9.36
N GLN A 101 8.66 -0.11 8.54
CA GLN A 101 9.97 -0.58 9.00
C GLN A 101 10.62 0.46 9.92
N GLY A 102 11.51 0.01 10.81
CA GLY A 102 12.18 0.89 11.76
C GLY A 102 11.32 1.34 12.95
N GLY A 103 10.13 0.73 13.15
CA GLY A 103 9.28 1.02 14.30
C GLY A 103 8.48 2.32 14.17
N PHE A 104 8.09 2.69 12.95
CA PHE A 104 7.26 3.85 12.70
C PHE A 104 5.78 3.49 12.54
N LEU A 105 4.90 4.31 13.08
CA LEU A 105 3.46 4.28 12.83
C LEU A 105 3.11 5.48 11.97
N VAL A 106 2.50 5.23 10.82
CA VAL A 106 2.20 6.24 9.81
C VAL A 106 0.70 6.42 9.70
N SER A 107 0.26 7.67 9.63
CA SER A 107 -1.13 8.04 9.35
C SER A 107 -1.14 9.09 8.26
N ALA A 108 -1.99 8.92 7.26
CA ALA A 108 -2.09 9.88 6.17
C ALA A 108 -3.52 9.98 5.61
N ASN A 109 -3.83 11.15 5.05
CA ASN A 109 -5.07 11.41 4.33
C ASN A 109 -4.75 11.94 2.94
N GLN A 110 -5.42 11.41 1.93
CA GLN A 110 -5.47 11.94 0.58
C GLN A 110 -6.88 12.45 0.31
N LYS A 111 -7.00 13.65 -0.22
CA LYS A 111 -8.25 14.25 -0.68
C LYS A 111 -8.03 15.01 -1.98
N ASP A 112 -8.93 14.85 -2.94
CA ASP A 112 -8.84 15.50 -4.25
C ASP A 112 -7.45 15.32 -4.91
N GLY A 113 -6.89 14.12 -4.82
CA GLY A 113 -5.58 13.75 -5.39
C GLY A 113 -4.36 14.32 -4.68
N LYS A 114 -4.53 14.95 -3.52
CA LYS A 114 -3.44 15.57 -2.76
C LYS A 114 -3.36 14.99 -1.36
N VAL A 115 -2.16 14.76 -0.88
CA VAL A 115 -1.95 14.41 0.53
C VAL A 115 -2.24 15.65 1.37
N THR A 116 -3.22 15.56 2.26
CA THR A 116 -3.66 16.70 3.11
C THR A 116 -3.15 16.59 4.54
N LYS A 117 -2.76 15.38 4.96
CA LYS A 117 -2.19 15.10 6.28
C LYS A 117 -1.20 13.96 6.17
N LEU A 118 -0.06 14.11 6.81
CA LEU A 118 0.91 13.03 7.04
C LEU A 118 1.49 13.17 8.44
N GLU A 119 1.30 12.14 9.24
CA GLU A 119 1.80 12.04 10.61
C GLU A 119 2.60 10.74 10.76
N VAL A 120 3.76 10.84 11.39
CA VAL A 120 4.61 9.68 11.70
C VAL A 120 4.94 9.69 13.18
N THR A 121 4.67 8.59 13.86
CA THR A 121 5.09 8.37 15.25
C THR A 121 6.22 7.36 15.28
N SER A 122 7.35 7.73 15.83
CA SER A 122 8.47 6.81 16.07
C SER A 122 8.22 6.05 17.38
N THR A 123 8.16 4.73 17.34
CA THR A 123 7.91 3.92 18.55
C THR A 123 9.20 3.57 19.31
N VAL A 124 10.33 3.52 18.63
CA VAL A 124 11.61 3.08 19.20
C VAL A 124 12.77 4.07 19.00
N GLY A 125 12.55 5.14 18.27
CA GLY A 125 13.61 6.04 17.80
C GLY A 125 14.26 5.55 16.51
N GLY A 126 15.28 6.26 16.04
CA GLY A 126 16.02 5.94 14.82
C GLY A 126 15.78 6.95 13.71
N THR A 127 16.32 6.68 12.53
CA THR A 127 16.21 7.60 11.38
C THR A 127 14.99 7.25 10.53
N LEU A 128 14.04 8.17 10.47
CA LEU A 128 12.95 8.11 9.50
C LEU A 128 13.48 8.51 8.13
N ARG A 129 13.19 7.69 7.11
CA ARG A 129 13.40 7.99 5.70
C ARG A 129 12.04 8.03 5.01
N LEU A 130 11.63 9.19 4.57
CA LEU A 130 10.31 9.45 3.99
C LEU A 130 10.44 10.06 2.61
N LEU A 131 9.80 9.47 1.60
CA LEU A 131 9.61 10.15 0.34
C LEU A 131 8.49 11.18 0.52
N ASN A 132 8.87 12.45 0.51
CA ASN A 132 7.94 13.56 0.69
C ASN A 132 6.89 13.54 -0.44
N PRO A 133 5.59 13.38 -0.14
CA PRO A 133 4.57 13.19 -1.17
C PRO A 133 4.26 14.46 -1.96
N TRP A 134 4.68 15.63 -1.50
CA TRP A 134 4.45 16.92 -2.17
C TRP A 134 5.61 17.32 -3.08
N THR A 135 6.85 17.03 -2.65
CA THR A 135 8.06 17.45 -3.38
C THR A 135 8.74 16.31 -4.14
N GLY A 136 8.44 15.06 -3.80
CA GLY A 136 9.11 13.88 -4.34
C GLY A 136 10.55 13.69 -3.85
N LYS A 137 11.02 14.53 -2.92
CA LYS A 137 12.37 14.42 -2.34
C LYS A 137 12.41 13.44 -1.18
N LEU A 138 13.53 12.78 -0.99
CA LEU A 138 13.79 11.97 0.20
C LEU A 138 14.11 12.90 1.39
N VAL A 139 13.34 12.74 2.45
CA VAL A 139 13.55 13.44 3.73
C VAL A 139 14.07 12.43 4.75
N GLU A 140 15.16 12.77 5.43
CA GLU A 140 15.72 12.01 6.53
C GLU A 140 15.60 12.81 7.83
N ARG A 141 15.06 12.18 8.89
CA ARG A 141 14.89 12.80 10.21
C ARG A 141 15.29 11.82 11.31
N ALA A 142 16.25 12.19 12.12
CA ALA A 142 16.54 11.48 13.36
C ALA A 142 15.36 11.66 14.32
N THR A 143 14.92 10.57 14.95
CA THR A 143 13.78 10.55 15.86
C THR A 143 14.12 9.92 17.20
N ARG A 144 13.35 10.28 18.23
CA ARG A 144 13.37 9.65 19.56
C ARG A 144 12.13 8.78 19.73
N SER A 145 12.22 7.81 20.61
CA SER A 145 11.05 7.00 20.98
C SER A 145 9.89 7.88 21.47
N GLY A 146 8.68 7.60 20.99
CA GLY A 146 7.46 8.36 21.29
C GLY A 146 7.32 9.66 20.49
N GLN A 147 8.30 10.06 19.71
CA GLN A 147 8.23 11.32 18.97
C GLN A 147 7.20 11.24 17.84
N LYS A 148 6.38 12.29 17.76
CA LYS A 148 5.43 12.53 16.65
C LYS A 148 5.98 13.60 15.72
N LEU A 149 5.91 13.36 14.44
CA LEU A 149 6.26 14.27 13.37
C LEU A 149 5.03 14.52 12.51
N MET A 150 4.75 15.80 12.25
CA MET A 150 3.72 16.22 11.30
C MET A 150 4.41 16.80 10.09
N PHE A 151 4.04 16.33 8.90
CA PHE A 151 4.60 16.82 7.64
C PHE A 151 3.56 17.65 6.90
N THR A 152 4.02 18.69 6.25
CA THR A 152 3.21 19.59 5.41
C THR A 152 3.87 19.79 4.06
N GLY A 153 3.13 20.32 3.09
CA GLY A 153 3.64 20.57 1.74
C GLY A 153 4.75 21.63 1.65
N ASN A 154 5.00 22.35 2.74
CA ASN A 154 5.97 23.45 2.79
C ASN A 154 7.35 23.04 3.36
N GLU A 155 7.54 21.78 3.69
CA GLU A 155 8.83 21.29 4.20
C GLU A 155 9.75 20.91 3.03
N GLU A 156 10.90 21.57 2.93
CA GLU A 156 12.00 21.27 2.01
C GLU A 156 12.86 20.09 2.49
#